data_16ac65c156495c55ca52ac2b953d3c61
#
_entry.id   16ac65c156495c55ca52ac2b953d3c61
#
_cell.length_a   1.000
_cell.length_b   1.000
_cell.length_c   1.000
_cell.angle_alpha   90.00
_cell.angle_beta   90.00
_cell.angle_gamma   90.00
#
_symmetry.space_group_name_H-M   'P 1'
#
loop_
_entity.id
_entity.type
_entity.pdbx_description
1 polymer ?
#
loop_
_entity_poly.entity_id
_entity_poly.type
_entity_poly.pdbx_seq_one_letter_code
_entity_poly.pdbx_strand_id
1 'polypeptide(L)'
;MTADGERSPVRVVIIDDQHLVRQGIRALLALSSRVVVVGEAGDGLAGLEVIASTRPDVVMLDLRMPRMGGLDMLRELRGRAAALIPTLVLTTFDDDEAILEAMRLGARGYLLKDVTLDQLVQAVETLAAGGRVVQPGLTAGLLERLGDQPASGAPRSFDATESPDSLTDREIEVLRL
;
A
#
# COMPACT_ATOMS: atom_id res chain seq x y z
N MET A 1 32.12 18.02 -0.94
CA MET A 1 32.04 16.68 -0.31
C MET A 1 30.82 16.70 0.56
N THR A 2 29.68 16.39 -0.03
CA THR A 2 28.43 16.20 0.72
C THR A 2 28.47 14.80 1.30
N ALA A 3 28.51 14.71 2.62
CA ALA A 3 28.27 13.48 3.34
C ALA A 3 26.82 13.06 3.03
N ASP A 4 26.68 12.15 2.09
CA ASP A 4 25.49 11.34 1.95
C ASP A 4 25.47 10.49 3.23
N GLY A 5 24.69 10.96 4.23
CA GLY A 5 24.57 10.24 5.49
C GLY A 5 24.15 8.82 5.15
N GLU A 6 24.99 7.85 5.47
CA GLU A 6 24.76 6.41 5.30
C GLU A 6 23.44 6.04 6.00
N ARG A 7 22.33 6.20 5.25
CA ARG A 7 21.07 5.62 5.67
C ARG A 7 21.21 4.13 5.55
N SER A 8 21.01 3.42 6.62
CA SER A 8 20.95 1.97 6.58
C SER A 8 19.97 1.52 5.49
N PRO A 9 20.30 0.48 4.72
CA PRO A 9 19.42 0.00 3.66
C PRO A 9 18.07 -0.42 4.22
N VAL A 10 17.02 -0.15 3.46
CA VAL A 10 15.66 -0.58 3.82
C VAL A 10 15.58 -2.10 3.79
N ARG A 11 15.12 -2.70 4.87
CA ARG A 11 15.01 -4.15 5.04
C ARG A 11 13.67 -4.65 4.50
N VAL A 12 13.71 -5.55 3.54
CA VAL A 12 12.53 -6.02 2.80
C VAL A 12 12.36 -7.53 2.92
N VAL A 13 11.12 -7.97 3.10
CA VAL A 13 10.70 -9.37 2.93
C VAL A 13 9.88 -9.49 1.65
N ILE A 14 10.14 -10.53 0.86
CA ILE A 14 9.42 -10.84 -0.38
C ILE A 14 8.54 -12.06 -0.16
N ILE A 15 7.24 -11.92 -0.39
CA ILE A 15 6.26 -13.00 -0.23
C ILE A 15 5.52 -13.19 -1.54
N ASP A 16 5.83 -14.27 -2.23
CA ASP A 16 5.29 -14.62 -3.54
C ASP A 16 5.45 -16.12 -3.76
N ASP A 17 4.43 -16.81 -4.25
CA ASP A 17 4.50 -18.26 -4.47
C ASP A 17 5.33 -18.65 -5.69
N GLN A 18 5.54 -17.73 -6.62
CA GLN A 18 6.33 -17.95 -7.83
C GLN A 18 7.83 -17.82 -7.54
N HIS A 19 8.50 -18.95 -7.46
CA HIS A 19 9.93 -18.99 -7.13
C HIS A 19 10.80 -18.13 -8.07
N LEU A 20 10.55 -18.20 -9.37
CA LEU A 20 11.30 -17.42 -10.36
C LEU A 20 11.08 -15.91 -10.21
N VAL A 21 9.86 -15.50 -9.85
CA VAL A 21 9.56 -14.08 -9.61
C VAL A 21 10.30 -13.59 -8.36
N ARG A 22 10.26 -14.34 -7.26
CA ARG A 22 11.04 -14.00 -6.06
C ARG A 22 12.54 -13.88 -6.36
N GLN A 23 13.12 -14.85 -7.08
CA GLN A 23 14.51 -14.82 -7.48
C GLN A 23 14.83 -13.59 -8.34
N GLY A 24 13.96 -13.26 -9.28
CA GLY A 24 14.13 -12.08 -10.14
C GLY A 24 14.10 -10.78 -9.35
N ILE A 25 13.12 -10.59 -8.46
CA ILE A 25 13.01 -9.40 -7.61
C ILE A 25 14.23 -9.29 -6.68
N ARG A 26 14.62 -10.39 -6.07
CA ARG A 26 15.81 -10.44 -5.21
C ARG A 26 17.08 -10.04 -5.96
N ALA A 27 17.28 -10.59 -7.16
CA ALA A 27 18.43 -10.25 -8.00
C ALA A 27 18.44 -8.78 -8.41
N LEU A 28 17.29 -8.22 -8.77
CA LEU A 28 17.16 -6.79 -9.08
C LEU A 28 17.50 -5.92 -7.88
N LEU A 29 16.94 -6.20 -6.72
CA LEU A 29 17.18 -5.42 -5.49
C LEU A 29 18.63 -5.52 -5.02
N ALA A 30 19.31 -6.65 -5.27
CA ALA A 30 20.73 -6.81 -4.97
C ALA A 30 21.66 -5.86 -5.75
N LEU A 31 21.17 -5.28 -6.85
CA LEU A 31 21.90 -4.25 -7.61
C LEU A 31 21.89 -2.87 -6.94
N SER A 32 21.04 -2.68 -5.93
CA SER A 32 20.93 -1.43 -5.18
C SER A 32 21.52 -1.58 -3.78
N SER A 33 22.32 -0.63 -3.36
CA SER A 33 22.80 -0.55 -1.97
C SER A 33 21.76 0.02 -0.99
N ARG A 34 20.63 0.52 -1.48
CA ARG A 34 19.59 1.20 -0.69
C ARG A 34 18.57 0.25 -0.08
N VAL A 35 18.49 -0.99 -0.58
CA VAL A 35 17.52 -2.00 -0.14
C VAL A 35 18.23 -3.32 0.09
N VAL A 36 17.85 -4.04 1.13
CA VAL A 36 18.34 -5.39 1.42
C VAL A 36 17.19 -6.35 1.66
N VAL A 37 17.21 -7.48 0.98
CA VAL A 37 16.23 -8.56 1.20
C VAL A 37 16.66 -9.37 2.41
N VAL A 38 15.84 -9.37 3.46
CA VAL A 38 16.14 -10.06 4.74
C VAL A 38 15.37 -11.36 4.91
N GLY A 39 14.44 -11.65 4.03
CA GLY A 39 13.68 -12.90 4.06
C GLY A 39 12.77 -13.08 2.85
N GLU A 40 12.36 -14.31 2.62
CA GLU A 40 11.48 -14.70 1.53
C GLU A 40 10.48 -15.76 2.01
N ALA A 41 9.29 -15.77 1.44
CA ALA A 41 8.28 -16.79 1.70
C ALA A 41 7.46 -17.07 0.44
N GLY A 42 6.92 -18.29 0.34
CA GLY A 42 6.09 -18.74 -0.78
C GLY A 42 4.58 -18.71 -0.51
N ASP A 43 4.16 -18.35 0.67
CA ASP A 43 2.75 -18.21 1.06
C ASP A 43 2.60 -17.32 2.31
N GLY A 44 1.36 -16.97 2.64
CA GLY A 44 1.06 -16.08 3.75
C GLY A 44 1.44 -16.64 5.13
N LEU A 45 1.33 -17.96 5.35
CA LEU A 45 1.69 -18.57 6.64
C LEU A 45 3.19 -18.46 6.89
N ALA A 46 4.01 -18.91 5.93
CA ALA A 46 5.46 -18.76 5.99
C ALA A 46 5.86 -17.28 6.04
N GLY A 47 5.13 -16.42 5.34
CA GLY A 47 5.32 -14.97 5.36
C GLY A 47 5.17 -14.35 6.74
N LEU A 48 4.16 -14.74 7.49
CA LEU A 48 3.95 -14.27 8.88
C LEU A 48 5.11 -14.67 9.80
N GLU A 49 5.64 -15.88 9.65
CA GLU A 49 6.79 -16.36 10.42
C GLU A 49 8.07 -15.59 10.08
N VAL A 50 8.32 -15.37 8.78
CA VAL A 50 9.48 -14.60 8.31
C VAL A 50 9.42 -13.16 8.77
N ILE A 51 8.25 -12.51 8.72
CA ILE A 51 8.06 -11.15 9.22
C ILE A 51 8.36 -11.09 10.73
N ALA A 52 7.84 -12.02 11.50
CA ALA A 52 8.04 -12.06 12.96
C ALA A 52 9.53 -12.23 13.33
N SER A 53 10.27 -13.04 12.59
CA SER A 53 11.68 -13.33 12.86
C SER A 53 12.64 -12.25 12.35
N THR A 54 12.34 -11.62 11.21
CA THR A 54 13.24 -10.65 10.57
C THR A 54 12.92 -9.19 10.89
N ARG A 55 11.68 -8.88 11.26
CA ARG A 55 11.19 -7.51 11.50
C ARG A 55 11.60 -6.55 10.37
N PRO A 56 11.07 -6.74 9.16
CA PRO A 56 11.40 -5.90 8.01
C PRO A 56 10.81 -4.50 8.15
N ASP A 57 11.36 -3.56 7.38
CA ASP A 57 10.81 -2.21 7.25
C ASP A 57 9.65 -2.16 6.25
N VAL A 58 9.69 -3.01 5.21
CA VAL A 58 8.67 -3.12 4.16
C VAL A 58 8.45 -4.58 3.80
N VAL A 59 7.20 -4.94 3.56
CA VAL A 59 6.79 -6.24 3.01
C VAL A 59 6.35 -6.06 1.56
N MET A 60 6.93 -6.84 0.67
CA MET A 60 6.48 -6.99 -0.72
C MET A 60 5.62 -8.24 -0.81
N LEU A 61 4.38 -8.10 -1.22
CA LEU A 61 3.35 -9.13 -1.10
C LEU A 61 2.61 -9.38 -2.40
N ASP A 62 2.62 -10.62 -2.87
CA ASP A 62 1.67 -11.09 -3.87
C ASP A 62 0.32 -11.44 -3.22
N LEU A 63 -0.78 -11.15 -3.90
CA LEU A 63 -2.12 -11.44 -3.38
C LEU A 63 -2.56 -12.88 -3.67
N ARG A 64 -2.10 -13.48 -4.75
CA ARG A 64 -2.52 -14.81 -5.19
C ARG A 64 -1.49 -15.88 -4.85
N MET A 65 -1.70 -16.52 -3.72
CA MET A 65 -0.82 -17.60 -3.24
C MET A 65 -1.65 -18.76 -2.71
N PRO A 66 -1.12 -20.01 -2.77
CA PRO A 66 -1.79 -21.17 -2.17
C PRO A 66 -1.76 -21.11 -0.63
N ARG A 67 -2.58 -21.90 0.01
CA ARG A 67 -2.72 -22.04 1.48
C ARG A 67 -3.24 -20.77 2.14
N MET A 68 -2.45 -19.75 2.31
CA MET A 68 -2.87 -18.45 2.77
C MET A 68 -2.49 -17.40 1.72
N GLY A 69 -3.47 -16.77 1.11
CA GLY A 69 -3.29 -15.68 0.16
C GLY A 69 -2.90 -14.37 0.83
N GLY A 70 -2.50 -13.38 0.02
CA GLY A 70 -2.05 -12.09 0.52
C GLY A 70 -3.13 -11.32 1.28
N LEU A 71 -4.39 -11.40 0.86
CA LEU A 71 -5.49 -10.73 1.57
C LEU A 71 -5.71 -11.31 2.97
N ASP A 72 -5.68 -12.64 3.11
CA ASP A 72 -5.82 -13.29 4.41
C ASP A 72 -4.64 -12.97 5.31
N MET A 73 -3.45 -12.92 4.76
CA MET A 73 -2.26 -12.49 5.48
C MET A 73 -2.37 -11.05 5.98
N LEU A 74 -2.88 -10.13 5.17
CA LEU A 74 -3.12 -8.74 5.57
C LEU A 74 -4.17 -8.64 6.70
N ARG A 75 -5.22 -9.47 6.66
CA ARG A 75 -6.21 -9.56 7.75
C ARG A 75 -5.55 -10.01 9.06
N GLU A 76 -4.70 -11.03 9.00
CA GLU A 76 -3.93 -11.52 10.16
C GLU A 76 -2.99 -10.45 10.72
N LEU A 77 -2.23 -9.76 9.87
CA LEU A 77 -1.34 -8.67 10.29
C LEU A 77 -2.10 -7.54 10.96
N ARG A 78 -3.25 -7.15 10.39
CA ARG A 78 -4.11 -6.12 10.96
C ARG A 78 -4.65 -6.50 12.33
N GLY A 79 -5.02 -7.77 12.53
CA GLY A 79 -5.54 -8.29 13.81
C GLY A 79 -4.48 -8.35 14.92
N ARG A 80 -3.23 -8.45 14.57
CA ARG A 80 -2.11 -8.56 15.52
C ARG A 80 -1.60 -7.21 15.98
N ALA A 81 -2.34 -6.18 16.09
CA ALA A 81 -2.01 -4.83 16.63
C ALA A 81 -0.51 -4.39 16.60
N ALA A 82 0.36 -5.27 16.21
CA ALA A 82 1.80 -5.23 16.34
C ALA A 82 2.48 -4.73 15.09
N ALA A 83 1.86 -4.15 14.19
CA ALA A 83 2.65 -3.46 13.22
C ALA A 83 1.87 -3.18 11.95
N LEU A 84 1.69 -2.00 11.79
CA LEU A 84 1.53 -1.37 10.51
C LEU A 84 2.85 -1.43 9.73
N ILE A 85 3.40 -2.65 9.50
CA ILE A 85 4.53 -2.78 8.60
C ILE A 85 4.05 -2.37 7.21
N PRO A 86 4.65 -1.36 6.60
CA PRO A 86 4.29 -0.92 5.27
C PRO A 86 4.32 -2.10 4.30
N THR A 87 3.21 -2.36 3.63
CA THR A 87 3.09 -3.46 2.68
C THR A 87 2.88 -2.91 1.28
N LEU A 88 3.76 -3.32 0.36
CA LEU A 88 3.69 -3.08 -1.06
C LEU A 88 3.11 -4.32 -1.76
N VAL A 89 1.94 -4.17 -2.34
CA VAL A 89 1.34 -5.23 -3.15
C VAL A 89 2.00 -5.27 -4.52
N LEU A 90 2.48 -6.44 -4.92
CA LEU A 90 2.97 -6.71 -6.26
C LEU A 90 2.03 -7.69 -6.96
N THR A 91 1.55 -7.35 -8.13
CA THR A 91 0.63 -8.19 -8.90
C THR A 91 0.95 -8.16 -10.39
N THR A 92 0.56 -9.22 -11.10
CA THR A 92 0.72 -9.32 -12.55
C THR A 92 -0.44 -8.74 -13.34
N PHE A 93 -1.60 -8.53 -12.71
CA PHE A 93 -2.85 -8.14 -13.40
C PHE A 93 -3.66 -7.13 -12.58
N ASP A 94 -4.51 -6.42 -13.32
CA ASP A 94 -5.50 -5.47 -12.81
C ASP A 94 -6.67 -6.21 -12.15
N ASP A 95 -6.43 -6.77 -10.96
CA ASP A 95 -7.49 -7.26 -10.09
C ASP A 95 -7.90 -6.12 -9.16
N ASP A 96 -8.65 -5.19 -9.71
CA ASP A 96 -9.06 -3.96 -9.03
C ASP A 96 -9.73 -4.23 -7.67
N GLU A 97 -10.53 -5.27 -7.57
CA GLU A 97 -11.21 -5.62 -6.32
C GLU A 97 -10.24 -6.13 -5.25
N ALA A 98 -9.31 -7.00 -5.62
CA ALA A 98 -8.30 -7.51 -4.70
C ALA A 98 -7.35 -6.40 -4.24
N ILE A 99 -6.98 -5.49 -5.13
CA ILE A 99 -6.15 -4.32 -4.80
C ILE A 99 -6.88 -3.39 -3.84
N LEU A 100 -8.16 -3.08 -4.11
CA LEU A 100 -9.00 -2.27 -3.21
C LEU A 100 -9.10 -2.88 -1.82
N GLU A 101 -9.35 -4.19 -1.76
CA GLU A 101 -9.45 -4.91 -0.49
C GLU A 101 -8.10 -4.89 0.26
N ALA A 102 -6.98 -5.09 -0.45
CA ALA A 102 -5.64 -4.98 0.14
C ALA A 102 -5.38 -3.59 0.74
N MET A 103 -5.76 -2.53 0.02
CA MET A 103 -5.63 -1.16 0.51
C MET A 103 -6.51 -0.89 1.74
N ARG A 104 -7.74 -1.41 1.76
CA ARG A 104 -8.64 -1.34 2.93
C ARG A 104 -8.08 -2.10 4.13
N LEU A 105 -7.38 -3.19 3.89
CA LEU A 105 -6.73 -4.00 4.92
C LEU A 105 -5.42 -3.39 5.44
N GLY A 106 -4.98 -2.28 4.85
CA GLY A 106 -3.84 -1.51 5.33
C GLY A 106 -2.59 -1.57 4.46
N ALA A 107 -2.65 -2.19 3.27
CA ALA A 107 -1.57 -2.05 2.30
C ALA A 107 -1.36 -0.57 1.96
N ARG A 108 -0.11 -0.14 1.82
CA ARG A 108 0.24 1.26 1.57
C ARG A 108 0.69 1.53 0.16
N GLY A 109 0.89 0.51 -0.62
CA GLY A 109 1.30 0.66 -2.00
C GLY A 109 0.92 -0.52 -2.86
N TYR A 110 0.91 -0.25 -4.16
CA TYR A 110 0.62 -1.21 -5.20
C TYR A 110 1.46 -0.92 -6.43
N LEU A 111 2.06 -1.96 -6.98
CA LEU A 111 2.79 -1.92 -8.26
C LEU A 111 2.49 -3.19 -9.07
N LEU A 112 2.58 -3.05 -10.39
CA LEU A 112 2.65 -4.22 -11.29
C LEU A 112 4.05 -4.85 -11.22
N LYS A 113 4.13 -6.16 -11.45
CA LYS A 113 5.41 -6.91 -11.40
C LYS A 113 6.37 -6.59 -12.56
N ASP A 114 5.98 -5.78 -13.54
CA ASP A 114 6.78 -5.36 -14.70
C ASP A 114 7.55 -4.04 -14.49
N VAL A 115 7.65 -3.59 -13.24
CA VAL A 115 8.36 -2.35 -12.89
C VAL A 115 9.87 -2.47 -13.04
N THR A 116 10.51 -1.31 -13.24
CA THR A 116 11.98 -1.21 -13.26
C THR A 116 12.56 -1.28 -11.85
N LEU A 117 13.88 -1.54 -11.75
CA LEU A 117 14.58 -1.50 -10.47
C LEU A 117 14.40 -0.15 -9.76
N ASP A 118 14.56 0.96 -10.48
CA ASP A 118 14.45 2.30 -9.88
C ASP A 118 13.05 2.56 -9.32
N GLN A 119 12.00 2.16 -10.04
CA GLN A 119 10.61 2.27 -9.56
C GLN A 119 10.40 1.43 -8.30
N LEU A 120 10.94 0.22 -8.27
CA LEU A 120 10.80 -0.69 -7.13
C LEU A 120 11.53 -0.16 -5.90
N VAL A 121 12.77 0.29 -6.06
CA VAL A 121 13.57 0.87 -4.96
C VAL A 121 12.91 2.15 -4.44
N GLN A 122 12.47 3.03 -5.34
CA GLN A 122 11.78 4.26 -4.95
C GLN A 122 10.48 3.99 -4.18
N ALA A 123 9.70 2.98 -4.61
CA ALA A 123 8.49 2.58 -3.92
C ALA A 123 8.78 2.08 -2.51
N VAL A 124 9.78 1.22 -2.36
CA VAL A 124 10.20 0.68 -1.06
C VAL A 124 10.67 1.80 -0.13
N GLU A 125 11.49 2.72 -0.60
CA GLU A 125 11.95 3.87 0.20
C GLU A 125 10.80 4.80 0.61
N THR A 126 9.87 5.06 -0.31
CA THR A 126 8.68 5.87 -0.02
C THR A 126 7.84 5.24 1.08
N LEU A 127 7.61 3.94 1.02
CA LEU A 127 6.86 3.22 2.05
C LEU A 127 7.59 3.18 3.39
N ALA A 128 8.89 2.94 3.39
CA ALA A 128 9.71 2.96 4.60
C ALA A 128 9.69 4.33 5.30
N ALA A 129 9.56 5.41 4.53
CA ALA A 129 9.42 6.78 5.05
C ALA A 129 7.99 7.13 5.50
N GLY A 130 7.04 6.18 5.44
CA GLY A 130 5.65 6.40 5.85
C GLY A 130 4.73 6.93 4.75
N GLY A 131 5.20 7.01 3.51
CA GLY A 131 4.42 7.43 2.35
C GLY A 131 3.50 6.34 1.81
N ARG A 132 2.88 6.66 0.68
CA ARG A 132 2.04 5.74 -0.11
C ARG A 132 2.52 5.69 -1.55
N VAL A 133 2.35 4.55 -2.19
CA VAL A 133 2.74 4.34 -3.58
C VAL A 133 1.55 3.81 -4.36
N VAL A 134 1.14 4.52 -5.39
CA VAL A 134 0.10 4.09 -6.32
C VAL A 134 0.66 4.26 -7.73
N GLN A 135 0.69 3.18 -8.49
CA GLN A 135 1.18 3.24 -9.86
C GLN A 135 0.22 4.08 -10.73
N PRO A 136 0.76 5.00 -11.57
CA PRO A 136 -0.04 5.68 -12.57
C PRO A 136 -0.65 4.63 -13.53
N GLY A 137 -1.97 4.62 -13.69
CA GLY A 137 -2.67 3.61 -14.48
C GLY A 137 -3.78 2.92 -13.71
N LEU A 138 -3.85 3.10 -12.38
CA LEU A 138 -5.09 2.81 -11.69
C LEU A 138 -6.20 3.63 -12.32
N THR A 139 -7.27 2.94 -12.73
CA THR A 139 -8.40 3.63 -13.33
C THR A 139 -8.93 4.69 -12.36
N ALA A 140 -9.33 5.85 -12.91
CA ALA A 140 -9.92 6.93 -12.12
C ALA A 140 -11.05 6.43 -11.19
N GLY A 141 -11.81 5.42 -11.63
CA GLY A 141 -12.82 4.74 -10.84
C GLY A 141 -12.31 4.03 -9.57
N LEU A 142 -11.06 3.53 -9.59
CA LEU A 142 -10.47 2.91 -8.40
C LEU A 142 -10.06 3.99 -7.38
N LEU A 143 -9.54 5.10 -7.86
CA LEU A 143 -9.17 6.25 -7.01
C LEU A 143 -10.41 6.89 -6.37
N GLU A 144 -11.51 7.02 -7.11
CA GLU A 144 -12.80 7.49 -6.58
C GLU A 144 -13.31 6.56 -5.47
N ARG A 145 -13.29 5.25 -5.68
CA ARG A 145 -13.70 4.26 -4.68
C ARG A 145 -12.79 4.22 -3.44
N LEU A 146 -11.53 4.61 -3.55
CA LEU A 146 -10.63 4.79 -2.40
C LEU A 146 -10.88 6.12 -1.66
N GLY A 147 -11.34 7.15 -2.39
CA GLY A 147 -11.67 8.47 -1.84
C GLY A 147 -13.01 8.52 -1.09
N ASP A 148 -13.95 7.63 -1.44
CA ASP A 148 -15.30 7.56 -0.86
C ASP A 148 -15.36 6.84 0.52
N GLN A 149 -14.23 6.46 1.10
CA GLN A 149 -14.25 6.01 2.49
C GLN A 149 -14.33 7.22 3.42
N PRO A 150 -15.40 7.35 4.23
CA PRO A 150 -15.43 8.36 5.27
C PRO A 150 -14.25 8.09 6.20
N ALA A 151 -13.41 9.10 6.41
CA ALA A 151 -12.39 9.07 7.44
C ALA A 151 -13.10 8.78 8.78
N SER A 152 -13.02 7.53 9.24
CA SER A 152 -13.53 7.13 10.53
C SER A 152 -12.66 7.80 11.59
N GLY A 153 -13.15 8.91 12.16
CA GLY A 153 -12.55 9.48 13.35
C GLY A 153 -12.26 10.98 13.35
N ALA A 154 -13.15 11.82 12.82
CA ALA A 154 -13.24 13.17 13.33
C ALA A 154 -14.70 13.46 13.71
N PRO A 155 -15.00 13.91 14.93
CA PRO A 155 -16.34 14.39 15.21
C PRO A 155 -16.57 15.64 14.36
N ARG A 156 -17.43 15.52 13.36
CA ARG A 156 -17.98 16.70 12.72
C ARG A 156 -18.86 17.36 13.78
N SER A 157 -18.38 18.44 14.36
CA SER A 157 -19.25 19.40 14.96
C SER A 157 -20.16 19.92 13.85
N PHE A 158 -21.30 19.31 13.70
CA PHE A 158 -22.41 19.88 12.94
C PHE A 158 -22.87 21.07 13.75
N ASP A 159 -22.45 22.26 13.36
CA ASP A 159 -23.09 23.47 13.80
C ASP A 159 -24.47 23.51 13.12
N ALA A 160 -25.49 23.17 13.91
CA ALA A 160 -26.87 23.04 13.45
C ALA A 160 -27.57 24.40 13.25
N THR A 161 -26.88 25.38 12.69
CA THR A 161 -27.41 26.73 12.47
C THR A 161 -27.46 27.20 11.02
N GLU A 162 -27.18 26.33 10.07
CA GLU A 162 -27.51 26.66 8.67
C GLU A 162 -28.58 25.70 8.16
N SER A 163 -29.80 26.11 8.30
CA SER A 163 -30.94 25.57 7.56
C SER A 163 -30.71 25.76 6.06
N PRO A 164 -30.97 24.75 5.23
CA PRO A 164 -30.88 24.87 3.77
C PRO A 164 -31.89 25.86 3.14
N ASP A 165 -32.69 26.51 3.94
CA ASP A 165 -33.76 27.43 3.50
C ASP A 165 -33.38 28.93 3.53
N SER A 166 -32.14 29.28 3.83
CA SER A 166 -31.69 30.65 3.73
C SER A 166 -31.02 30.94 2.39
N LEU A 167 -31.75 30.73 1.30
CA LEU A 167 -31.45 31.42 0.05
C LEU A 167 -31.65 32.93 0.32
N THR A 168 -30.61 33.71 0.07
CA THR A 168 -30.72 35.16 0.19
C THR A 168 -31.70 35.68 -0.82
N ASP A 169 -32.39 36.78 -0.53
CA ASP A 169 -33.37 37.43 -1.44
C ASP A 169 -32.81 37.68 -2.85
N ARG A 170 -31.50 37.80 -2.98
CA ARG A 170 -30.79 37.89 -4.26
C ARG A 170 -30.78 36.60 -5.06
N GLU A 171 -30.66 35.44 -4.41
CA GLU A 171 -30.66 34.16 -5.10
C GLU A 171 -32.05 33.77 -5.57
N ILE A 172 -33.07 34.23 -4.87
CA ILE A 172 -34.47 34.04 -5.25
C ILE A 172 -34.82 34.94 -6.48
N GLU A 173 -34.21 36.10 -6.60
CA GLU A 173 -34.46 37.02 -7.72
C GLU A 173 -33.84 36.52 -9.04
N VAL A 174 -32.71 35.80 -8.97
CA VAL A 174 -32.05 35.18 -10.14
C VAL A 174 -32.84 33.99 -10.68
N LEU A 175 -33.63 33.30 -9.86
CA LEU A 175 -34.48 32.19 -10.28
C LEU A 175 -35.82 32.59 -10.87
N ARG A 176 -36.15 33.91 -10.91
CA ARG A 176 -37.39 34.45 -11.47
C ARG A 176 -37.24 35.14 -12.82
N LEU A 177 -36.05 35.10 -13.41
CA LEU A 177 -35.78 35.54 -14.80
C LEU A 177 -35.65 34.28 -15.72
#